data_6e396fb1cd3212342d33a2168f879546
#
_entry.id   6e396fb1cd3212342d33a2168f879546
#
_cell.length_a   1.000
_cell.length_b   1.000
_cell.length_c   1.000
_cell.angle_alpha   90.00
_cell.angle_beta   90.00
_cell.angle_gamma   90.00
#
_symmetry.space_group_name_H-M   'P 1'
#
loop_
_entity.id
_entity.type
_entity.pdbx_description
1 polymer ?
#
loop_
_entity_poly.entity_id
_entity_poly.type
_entity_poly.pdbx_seq_one_letter_code
_entity_poly.pdbx_strand_id
1 'polypeptide(L)'
;MYKRQADAIKLPKEIAESPYLYEFYGTVRWSVKSIFNGYLGWFSGNPSELDPLSRKEKALRISELAGGNDILLKELHLAVQEKDMQWALELSDYLISLDMFTDEVKDLRIEALIYEGSRSSNPNKRNYFLTSAFELKGGIKETSLLDRTSEDLLHQISINTLFDVLSTRYNPESELINNYKVCFSFLSGKTKNITLRNKVAVISNN
;
A
#
# COMPACT_ATOMS: atom_id res chain seq x y z
N MET A 1 -7.68 20.76 6.36
CA MET A 1 -7.69 21.03 7.83
C MET A 1 -6.71 20.11 8.57
N TYR A 2 -6.83 18.79 8.50
CA TYR A 2 -5.98 17.86 9.28
C TYR A 2 -4.46 17.90 8.96
N LYS A 3 -4.05 18.22 7.73
CA LYS A 3 -2.62 18.33 7.36
C LYS A 3 -1.90 19.38 8.22
N ARG A 4 -2.48 20.57 8.37
CA ARG A 4 -1.94 21.64 9.23
C ARG A 4 -1.91 21.22 10.71
N GLN A 5 -2.91 20.52 11.20
CA GLN A 5 -2.95 20.03 12.57
C GLN A 5 -1.91 18.94 12.81
N ALA A 6 -1.72 18.02 11.85
CA ALA A 6 -0.70 16.99 11.95
C ALA A 6 0.74 17.54 12.02
N ASP A 7 1.00 18.71 11.44
CA ASP A 7 2.31 19.37 11.49
C ASP A 7 2.48 20.25 12.74
N ALA A 8 1.38 20.75 13.31
CA ALA A 8 1.40 21.66 14.47
C ALA A 8 1.44 20.92 15.81
N ILE A 9 0.82 19.73 15.90
CA ILE A 9 0.76 18.96 17.15
C ILE A 9 2.05 18.18 17.36
N LYS A 10 2.66 18.34 18.53
CA LYS A 10 3.89 17.66 18.94
C LYS A 10 3.69 17.06 20.32
N LEU A 11 4.45 16.02 20.65
CA LEU A 11 4.51 15.51 22.01
C LEU A 11 5.06 16.58 22.96
N PRO A 12 4.54 16.68 24.20
CA PRO A 12 5.21 17.42 25.27
C PRO A 12 6.67 16.97 25.41
N LYS A 13 7.56 17.90 25.78
CA LYS A 13 8.99 17.65 25.83
C LYS A 13 9.35 16.46 26.73
N GLU A 14 8.70 16.38 27.88
CA GLU A 14 8.93 15.32 28.88
C GLU A 14 8.59 13.92 28.33
N ILE A 15 7.61 13.83 27.42
CA ILE A 15 7.23 12.57 26.76
C ILE A 15 8.15 12.28 25.59
N ALA A 16 8.46 13.30 24.78
CA ALA A 16 9.31 13.17 23.60
C ALA A 16 10.76 12.74 23.94
N GLU A 17 11.26 13.17 25.11
CA GLU A 17 12.60 12.84 25.60
C GLU A 17 12.61 11.58 26.49
N SER A 18 11.46 11.01 26.84
CA SER A 18 11.37 9.80 27.63
C SER A 18 11.78 8.56 26.80
N PRO A 19 12.71 7.72 27.30
CA PRO A 19 13.12 6.52 26.58
C PRO A 19 12.03 5.46 26.49
N TYR A 20 10.91 5.62 27.20
CA TYR A 20 9.80 4.64 27.27
C TYR A 20 8.50 5.14 26.66
N LEU A 21 8.35 6.45 26.42
CA LEU A 21 7.09 7.07 26.03
C LEU A 21 7.11 7.76 24.68
N TYR A 22 8.24 7.76 23.98
CA TYR A 22 8.30 8.35 22.65
C TYR A 22 7.63 7.47 21.56
N GLU A 23 7.60 7.94 20.33
CA GLU A 23 6.83 7.38 19.22
C GLU A 23 7.33 6.00 18.73
N PHE A 24 7.02 4.91 19.44
CA PHE A 24 7.45 3.55 19.07
C PHE A 24 6.62 2.90 17.97
N TYR A 25 5.29 2.98 18.03
CA TYR A 25 4.38 2.26 17.13
C TYR A 25 3.78 3.14 16.05
N GLY A 26 3.29 4.29 16.45
CA GLY A 26 2.78 5.31 15.57
C GLY A 26 3.50 6.61 15.80
N THR A 27 3.13 7.64 15.03
CA THR A 27 3.59 8.99 15.26
C THR A 27 2.38 9.89 15.55
N VAL A 28 2.59 11.02 16.22
CA VAL A 28 1.53 12.03 16.40
C VAL A 28 0.89 12.37 15.05
N ARG A 29 1.73 12.54 14.01
CA ARG A 29 1.27 12.85 12.66
C ARG A 29 0.34 11.77 12.08
N TRP A 30 0.65 10.49 12.30
CA TRP A 30 -0.20 9.37 11.85
C TRP A 30 -1.48 9.29 12.67
N SER A 31 -1.38 9.49 14.00
CA SER A 31 -2.53 9.49 14.89
C SER A 31 -3.54 10.57 14.53
N VAL A 32 -3.07 11.80 14.24
CA VAL A 32 -3.94 12.89 13.79
C VAL A 32 -4.66 12.55 12.49
N LYS A 33 -3.94 11.94 11.51
CA LYS A 33 -4.57 11.47 10.27
C LYS A 33 -5.62 10.39 10.52
N SER A 34 -5.32 9.42 11.38
CA SER A 34 -6.23 8.31 11.71
C SER A 34 -7.46 8.79 12.46
N ILE A 35 -7.30 9.69 13.42
CA ILE A 35 -8.40 10.31 14.16
C ILE A 35 -9.33 11.09 13.21
N PHE A 36 -8.72 11.90 12.32
CA PHE A 36 -9.50 12.64 11.33
C PHE A 36 -10.32 11.68 10.46
N ASN A 37 -9.69 10.66 9.89
CA ASN A 37 -10.36 9.68 9.04
C ASN A 37 -11.43 8.88 9.80
N GLY A 38 -11.20 8.56 11.06
CA GLY A 38 -12.16 7.84 11.89
C GLY A 38 -13.43 8.63 12.22
N TYR A 39 -13.30 9.93 12.46
CA TYR A 39 -14.45 10.80 12.80
C TYR A 39 -15.12 11.46 11.60
N LEU A 40 -14.35 11.84 10.58
CA LEU A 40 -14.84 12.63 9.44
C LEU A 40 -14.79 11.88 8.10
N GLY A 41 -14.24 10.67 8.10
CA GLY A 41 -14.05 9.88 6.87
C GLY A 41 -12.90 10.38 6.01
N TRP A 42 -12.81 9.83 4.81
CA TRP A 42 -11.70 10.07 3.87
C TRP A 42 -11.75 11.45 3.20
N PHE A 43 -12.93 12.05 3.11
CA PHE A 43 -13.13 13.30 2.36
C PHE A 43 -12.69 14.52 3.18
N SER A 44 -11.74 15.26 2.65
CA SER A 44 -11.15 16.43 3.33
C SER A 44 -11.99 17.70 3.30
N GLY A 45 -13.12 17.71 2.54
CA GLY A 45 -13.92 18.88 2.24
C GLY A 45 -13.44 19.66 1.00
N ASN A 46 -12.35 19.24 0.35
CA ASN A 46 -11.88 19.86 -0.89
C ASN A 46 -12.52 19.17 -2.10
N PRO A 47 -13.36 19.89 -2.91
CA PRO A 47 -14.06 19.29 -4.04
C PRO A 47 -13.14 18.59 -5.05
N SER A 48 -11.89 19.04 -5.23
CA SER A 48 -10.94 18.41 -6.16
C SER A 48 -10.47 17.02 -5.70
N GLU A 49 -10.72 16.66 -4.44
CA GLU A 49 -10.38 15.34 -3.89
C GLU A 49 -11.55 14.34 -3.97
N LEU A 50 -12.75 14.77 -4.45
CA LEU A 50 -13.89 13.86 -4.64
C LEU A 50 -13.65 12.88 -5.80
N ASP A 51 -13.12 13.40 -6.90
CA ASP A 51 -12.83 12.61 -8.12
C ASP A 51 -11.47 13.03 -8.68
N PRO A 52 -10.37 12.66 -8.00
CA PRO A 52 -9.04 13.08 -8.41
C PRO A 52 -8.60 12.34 -9.68
N LEU A 53 -7.70 12.94 -10.43
CA LEU A 53 -7.02 12.26 -11.54
C LEU A 53 -6.39 10.95 -11.07
N SER A 54 -6.35 9.96 -11.96
CA SER A 54 -5.58 8.73 -11.72
C SER A 54 -4.11 9.06 -11.46
N ARG A 55 -3.40 8.14 -10.78
CA ARG A 55 -1.96 8.34 -10.52
C ARG A 55 -1.18 8.57 -11.80
N LYS A 56 -1.48 7.82 -12.87
CA LYS A 56 -0.82 7.92 -14.17
C LYS A 56 -1.10 9.25 -14.85
N GLU A 57 -2.36 9.69 -14.90
CA GLU A 57 -2.73 10.99 -15.47
C GLU A 57 -2.09 12.16 -14.72
N LYS A 58 -2.08 12.08 -13.39
CA LYS A 58 -1.42 13.11 -12.57
C LYS A 58 0.09 13.15 -12.83
N ALA A 59 0.75 12.00 -12.89
CA ALA A 59 2.18 11.89 -13.19
C ALA A 59 2.51 12.46 -14.58
N LEU A 60 1.68 12.16 -15.59
CA LEU A 60 1.83 12.72 -16.93
C LEU A 60 1.78 14.25 -16.92
N ARG A 61 0.78 14.83 -16.28
CA ARG A 61 0.65 16.31 -16.18
C ARG A 61 1.78 16.97 -15.41
N ILE A 62 2.27 16.31 -14.35
CA ILE A 62 3.43 16.80 -13.59
C ILE A 62 4.69 16.74 -14.48
N SER A 63 4.88 15.68 -15.23
CA SER A 63 6.00 15.57 -16.17
C SER A 63 5.93 16.66 -17.26
N GLU A 64 4.77 16.86 -17.89
CA GLU A 64 4.57 17.92 -18.87
C GLU A 64 4.87 19.32 -18.29
N LEU A 65 4.39 19.60 -17.08
CA LEU A 65 4.60 20.85 -16.37
C LEU A 65 6.08 21.09 -16.03
N ALA A 66 6.80 20.02 -15.70
CA ALA A 66 8.23 20.06 -15.40
C ALA A 66 9.11 20.22 -16.65
N GLY A 67 8.59 19.90 -17.84
CA GLY A 67 9.34 19.94 -19.10
C GLY A 67 9.74 18.56 -19.64
N GLY A 68 9.16 17.49 -19.10
CA GLY A 68 9.31 16.11 -19.58
C GLY A 68 9.89 15.16 -18.54
N ASN A 69 9.86 13.86 -18.88
CA ASN A 69 10.29 12.78 -17.99
C ASN A 69 11.78 12.88 -17.61
N ASP A 70 12.62 13.34 -18.55
CA ASP A 70 14.07 13.49 -18.32
C ASP A 70 14.34 14.54 -17.23
N ILE A 71 13.52 15.56 -17.15
CA ILE A 71 13.63 16.56 -16.08
C ILE A 71 13.22 15.96 -14.73
N LEU A 72 12.16 15.16 -14.69
CA LEU A 72 11.79 14.45 -13.45
C LEU A 72 12.91 13.52 -12.97
N LEU A 73 13.57 12.82 -13.87
CA LEU A 73 14.70 11.96 -13.52
C LEU A 73 15.89 12.79 -13.00
N LYS A 74 16.19 13.91 -13.65
CA LYS A 74 17.23 14.83 -13.20
C LYS A 74 16.93 15.39 -11.82
N GLU A 75 15.69 15.78 -11.56
CA GLU A 75 15.25 16.27 -10.26
C GLU A 75 15.32 15.17 -9.19
N LEU A 76 15.03 13.90 -9.55
CA LEU A 76 15.21 12.77 -8.65
C LEU A 76 16.68 12.62 -8.22
N HIS A 77 17.63 12.72 -9.16
CA HIS A 77 19.06 12.71 -8.84
C HIS A 77 19.44 13.85 -7.90
N LEU A 78 18.96 15.05 -8.19
CA LEU A 78 19.25 16.23 -7.39
C LEU A 78 18.68 16.07 -5.96
N ALA A 79 17.44 15.59 -5.83
CA ALA A 79 16.83 15.36 -4.54
C ALA A 79 17.61 14.35 -3.68
N VAL A 80 18.10 13.25 -4.30
CA VAL A 80 18.96 12.28 -3.60
C VAL A 80 20.29 12.92 -3.19
N GLN A 81 20.92 13.69 -4.08
CA GLN A 81 22.19 14.37 -3.80
C GLN A 81 22.05 15.39 -2.65
N GLU A 82 20.96 16.14 -2.62
CA GLU A 82 20.66 17.13 -1.59
C GLU A 82 20.09 16.51 -0.30
N LYS A 83 19.85 15.20 -0.29
CA LYS A 83 19.25 14.44 0.82
C LYS A 83 17.81 14.84 1.14
N ASP A 84 17.07 15.37 0.15
CA ASP A 84 15.62 15.53 0.21
C ASP A 84 14.94 14.20 -0.18
N MET A 85 15.09 13.21 0.69
CA MET A 85 14.71 11.84 0.38
C MET A 85 13.21 11.63 0.28
N GLN A 86 12.41 12.41 1.01
CA GLN A 86 10.95 12.35 0.87
C GLN A 86 10.53 12.83 -0.54
N TRP A 87 11.14 13.89 -1.03
CA TRP A 87 10.89 14.38 -2.39
C TRP A 87 11.38 13.37 -3.44
N ALA A 88 12.55 12.76 -3.22
CA ALA A 88 13.06 11.71 -4.08
C ALA A 88 12.07 10.52 -4.19
N LEU A 89 11.46 10.10 -3.07
CA LEU A 89 10.44 9.05 -3.10
C LEU A 89 9.21 9.48 -3.90
N GLU A 90 8.73 10.71 -3.74
CA GLU A 90 7.57 11.22 -4.49
C GLU A 90 7.86 11.35 -5.99
N LEU A 91 9.05 11.84 -6.37
CA LEU A 91 9.48 11.89 -7.77
C LEU A 91 9.57 10.49 -8.39
N SER A 92 10.13 9.52 -7.66
CA SER A 92 10.18 8.13 -8.12
C SER A 92 8.79 7.53 -8.29
N ASP A 93 7.80 7.89 -7.46
CA ASP A 93 6.41 7.46 -7.62
C ASP A 93 5.78 7.98 -8.92
N TYR A 94 6.11 9.19 -9.36
CA TYR A 94 5.68 9.71 -10.66
C TYR A 94 6.33 8.95 -11.81
N LEU A 95 7.63 8.71 -11.77
CA LEU A 95 8.34 7.96 -12.80
C LEU A 95 7.83 6.51 -12.91
N ILE A 96 7.58 5.85 -11.79
CA ILE A 96 6.97 4.51 -11.75
C ILE A 96 5.56 4.53 -12.39
N SER A 97 4.77 5.55 -12.09
CA SER A 97 3.42 5.70 -12.65
C SER A 97 3.42 5.95 -14.16
N LEU A 98 4.55 6.40 -14.71
CA LEU A 98 4.80 6.60 -16.14
C LEU A 98 5.48 5.41 -16.82
N ASP A 99 5.51 4.26 -16.16
CA ASP A 99 6.15 3.03 -16.64
C ASP A 99 7.67 3.18 -16.84
N MET A 100 8.31 4.12 -16.13
CA MET A 100 9.76 4.40 -16.18
C MET A 100 10.50 3.85 -14.95
N PHE A 101 10.15 2.64 -14.53
CA PHE A 101 10.84 1.96 -13.43
C PHE A 101 12.11 1.28 -13.93
N THR A 102 13.08 2.07 -14.34
CA THR A 102 14.41 1.62 -14.75
C THR A 102 15.26 1.22 -13.54
N ASP A 103 16.37 0.50 -13.79
CA ASP A 103 17.30 0.16 -12.69
C ASP A 103 17.86 1.42 -12.01
N GLU A 104 18.08 2.49 -12.75
CA GLU A 104 18.52 3.78 -12.22
C GLU A 104 17.49 4.39 -11.24
N VAL A 105 16.22 4.47 -11.63
CA VAL A 105 15.13 4.95 -10.75
C VAL A 105 14.99 4.06 -9.53
N LYS A 106 15.11 2.75 -9.72
CA LYS A 106 15.06 1.77 -8.65
C LYS A 106 16.18 1.98 -7.64
N ASP A 107 17.41 2.18 -8.08
CA ASP A 107 18.57 2.36 -7.21
C ASP A 107 18.47 3.66 -6.41
N LEU A 108 18.06 4.76 -7.04
CA LEU A 108 17.82 6.04 -6.37
C LEU A 108 16.70 5.93 -5.31
N ARG A 109 15.62 5.21 -5.65
CA ARG A 109 14.53 4.93 -4.70
C ARG A 109 15.02 4.09 -3.52
N ILE A 110 15.83 3.06 -3.75
CA ILE A 110 16.42 2.23 -2.71
C ILE A 110 17.30 3.08 -1.77
N GLU A 111 18.10 3.98 -2.32
CA GLU A 111 18.93 4.88 -1.54
C GLU A 111 18.08 5.77 -0.63
N ALA A 112 17.03 6.38 -1.17
CA ALA A 112 16.10 7.19 -0.40
C ALA A 112 15.41 6.42 0.72
N LEU A 113 14.94 5.19 0.44
CA LEU A 113 14.31 4.31 1.43
C LEU A 113 15.29 3.93 2.56
N ILE A 114 16.52 3.56 2.23
CA ILE A 114 17.55 3.22 3.22
C ILE A 114 17.89 4.43 4.09
N TYR A 115 18.03 5.60 3.49
CA TYR A 115 18.34 6.83 4.23
C TYR A 115 17.23 7.15 5.24
N GLU A 116 15.97 7.21 4.80
CA GLU A 116 14.82 7.46 5.66
C GLU A 116 14.65 6.40 6.76
N GLY A 117 14.81 5.13 6.39
CA GLY A 117 14.72 4.04 7.34
C GLY A 117 15.82 4.08 8.40
N SER A 118 17.08 4.30 8.00
CA SER A 118 18.22 4.32 8.90
C SER A 118 18.16 5.45 9.92
N ARG A 119 17.54 6.56 9.58
CA ARG A 119 17.42 7.75 10.45
C ARG A 119 16.18 7.77 11.31
N SER A 120 15.21 6.88 11.05
CA SER A 120 13.97 6.84 11.81
C SER A 120 14.17 6.24 13.20
N SER A 121 13.80 6.97 14.24
CA SER A 121 13.69 6.47 15.61
C SER A 121 12.45 5.60 15.82
N ASN A 122 11.40 5.77 14.99
CA ASN A 122 10.20 4.96 15.06
C ASN A 122 10.44 3.59 14.40
N PRO A 123 10.35 2.46 15.14
CA PRO A 123 10.64 1.13 14.62
C PRO A 123 9.75 0.72 13.46
N ASN A 124 8.47 1.05 13.50
CA ASN A 124 7.54 0.68 12.43
C ASN A 124 7.86 1.44 11.14
N LYS A 125 8.10 2.76 11.23
CA LYS A 125 8.54 3.57 10.09
C LYS A 125 9.85 3.02 9.53
N ARG A 126 10.84 2.81 10.41
CA ARG A 126 12.15 2.27 10.04
C ARG A 126 12.04 0.95 9.28
N ASN A 127 11.33 0.00 9.86
CA ASN A 127 11.21 -1.34 9.28
C ASN A 127 10.47 -1.30 7.96
N TYR A 128 9.42 -0.47 7.82
CA TYR A 128 8.67 -0.33 6.58
C TYR A 128 9.59 0.15 5.44
N PHE A 129 10.37 1.20 5.66
CA PHE A 129 11.30 1.71 4.65
C PHE A 129 12.41 0.70 4.31
N LEU A 130 13.04 0.09 5.32
CA LEU A 130 14.13 -0.87 5.09
C LEU A 130 13.64 -2.16 4.42
N THR A 131 12.44 -2.64 4.78
CA THR A 131 11.84 -3.81 4.12
C THR A 131 11.51 -3.50 2.67
N SER A 132 10.91 -2.33 2.38
CA SER A 132 10.64 -1.93 1.01
C SER A 132 11.91 -1.83 0.16
N ALA A 133 13.01 -1.30 0.72
CA ALA A 133 14.30 -1.29 0.03
C ALA A 133 14.83 -2.71 -0.21
N PHE A 134 14.65 -3.63 0.75
CA PHE A 134 15.09 -5.02 0.63
C PHE A 134 14.27 -5.79 -0.40
N GLU A 135 12.96 -5.56 -0.48
CA GLU A 135 12.07 -6.11 -1.51
C GLU A 135 12.53 -5.67 -2.91
N LEU A 136 12.79 -4.37 -3.09
CA LEU A 136 13.27 -3.84 -4.37
C LEU A 136 14.62 -4.43 -4.79
N LYS A 137 15.48 -4.79 -3.85
CA LYS A 137 16.74 -5.52 -4.12
C LYS A 137 16.52 -7.00 -4.46
N GLY A 138 15.30 -7.50 -4.45
CA GLY A 138 14.99 -8.92 -4.67
C GLY A 138 15.32 -9.80 -3.46
N GLY A 139 15.45 -9.21 -2.26
CA GLY A 139 15.79 -9.92 -1.04
C GLY A 139 14.64 -10.73 -0.42
N ILE A 140 13.41 -10.44 -0.83
CA ILE A 140 12.22 -11.19 -0.39
C ILE A 140 11.59 -11.85 -1.61
N LYS A 141 11.45 -13.17 -1.56
CA LYS A 141 10.61 -13.89 -2.50
C LYS A 141 9.17 -13.80 -2.02
N GLU A 142 8.27 -13.35 -2.87
CA GLU A 142 6.85 -13.45 -2.59
C GLU A 142 6.49 -14.93 -2.40
N THR A 143 6.10 -15.29 -1.20
CA THR A 143 5.51 -16.59 -0.93
C THR A 143 4.00 -16.44 -0.93
N SER A 144 3.31 -17.28 -1.69
CA SER A 144 1.85 -17.35 -1.67
C SER A 144 1.36 -17.54 -0.22
N LEU A 145 0.27 -16.87 0.14
CA LEU A 145 -0.37 -17.12 1.44
C LEU A 145 -0.74 -18.60 1.63
N LEU A 146 -1.03 -19.30 0.52
CA LEU A 146 -1.30 -20.73 0.52
C LEU A 146 -0.06 -21.55 0.89
N ASP A 147 1.14 -21.11 0.49
CA ASP A 147 2.40 -21.79 0.85
C ASP A 147 2.73 -21.64 2.34
N ARG A 148 2.11 -20.68 3.03
CA ARG A 148 2.27 -20.45 4.47
C ARG A 148 1.16 -21.06 5.31
N THR A 149 0.12 -21.59 4.67
CA THR A 149 -1.02 -22.17 5.37
C THR A 149 -0.66 -23.60 5.73
N SER A 150 -0.41 -23.87 7.01
CA SER A 150 -0.19 -25.23 7.48
C SER A 150 -1.47 -26.06 7.32
N GLU A 151 -1.31 -27.38 7.12
CA GLU A 151 -2.42 -28.31 7.06
C GLU A 151 -3.33 -28.19 8.28
N ASP A 152 -2.73 -28.00 9.47
CA ASP A 152 -3.46 -27.79 10.72
C ASP A 152 -4.34 -26.54 10.69
N LEU A 153 -3.85 -25.44 10.10
CA LEU A 153 -4.64 -24.22 9.96
C LEU A 153 -5.80 -24.42 9.00
N LEU A 154 -5.60 -25.13 7.90
CA LEU A 154 -6.66 -25.46 6.94
C LEU A 154 -7.77 -26.27 7.59
N HIS A 155 -7.45 -27.22 8.47
CA HIS A 155 -8.43 -28.00 9.22
C HIS A 155 -9.24 -27.17 10.23
N GLN A 156 -8.71 -26.05 10.72
CA GLN A 156 -9.37 -25.16 11.68
C GLN A 156 -10.25 -24.10 11.00
N ILE A 157 -10.03 -23.82 9.73
CA ILE A 157 -10.81 -22.82 8.99
C ILE A 157 -12.22 -23.36 8.71
N SER A 158 -13.25 -22.56 9.02
CA SER A 158 -14.61 -22.91 8.64
C SER A 158 -14.79 -22.95 7.12
N ILE A 159 -15.68 -23.83 6.63
CA ILE A 159 -16.03 -23.89 5.20
C ILE A 159 -16.47 -22.50 4.69
N ASN A 160 -17.22 -21.73 5.49
CA ASN A 160 -17.64 -20.38 5.11
C ASN A 160 -16.43 -19.48 4.87
N THR A 161 -15.51 -19.42 5.83
CA THR A 161 -14.28 -18.60 5.73
C THR A 161 -13.43 -19.03 4.52
N LEU A 162 -13.32 -20.35 4.26
CA LEU A 162 -12.59 -20.85 3.10
C LEU A 162 -13.21 -20.33 1.79
N PHE A 163 -14.53 -20.38 1.65
CA PHE A 163 -15.21 -19.90 0.44
C PHE A 163 -15.15 -18.39 0.31
N ASP A 164 -15.21 -17.63 1.41
CA ASP A 164 -15.04 -16.19 1.41
C ASP A 164 -13.63 -15.82 0.90
N VAL A 165 -12.59 -16.52 1.36
CA VAL A 165 -11.22 -16.34 0.85
C VAL A 165 -11.12 -16.72 -0.63
N LEU A 166 -11.73 -17.81 -1.07
CA LEU A 166 -11.73 -18.19 -2.49
C LEU A 166 -12.37 -17.11 -3.38
N SER A 167 -13.43 -16.46 -2.92
CA SER A 167 -14.07 -15.38 -3.67
C SER A 167 -13.14 -14.19 -3.94
N THR A 168 -12.25 -13.90 -3.00
CA THR A 168 -11.26 -12.79 -3.16
C THR A 168 -10.08 -13.16 -4.05
N ARG A 169 -9.90 -14.46 -4.37
CA ARG A 169 -8.81 -14.96 -5.22
C ARG A 169 -9.18 -15.09 -6.70
N TYR A 170 -10.42 -14.80 -7.02
CA TYR A 170 -10.84 -14.79 -8.42
C TYR A 170 -10.09 -13.72 -9.21
N ASN A 171 -9.46 -14.12 -10.31
CA ASN A 171 -8.83 -13.18 -11.23
C ASN A 171 -9.87 -12.67 -12.25
N PRO A 172 -10.30 -11.41 -12.20
CA PRO A 172 -11.31 -10.86 -13.09
C PRO A 172 -10.86 -10.75 -14.56
N GLU A 173 -9.55 -10.83 -14.82
CA GLU A 173 -8.96 -10.80 -16.16
C GLU A 173 -8.82 -12.22 -16.76
N SER A 174 -9.19 -13.27 -16.02
CA SER A 174 -9.21 -14.64 -16.56
C SER A 174 -10.26 -14.77 -17.67
N GLU A 175 -9.99 -15.60 -18.67
CA GLU A 175 -10.91 -15.87 -19.79
C GLU A 175 -12.20 -16.61 -19.34
N LEU A 176 -12.25 -17.12 -18.12
CA LEU A 176 -13.46 -17.66 -17.51
C LEU A 176 -14.46 -16.55 -17.20
N ILE A 177 -14.97 -15.98 -18.27
CA ILE A 177 -15.86 -14.81 -18.23
C ILE A 177 -17.31 -15.30 -18.22
N ASN A 178 -18.05 -14.91 -17.18
CA ASN A 178 -19.49 -14.83 -17.07
C ASN A 178 -20.31 -16.14 -17.05
N ASN A 179 -21.10 -16.24 -15.98
CA ASN A 179 -22.18 -17.20 -15.78
C ASN A 179 -21.78 -18.64 -15.51
N TYR A 180 -20.61 -18.88 -14.95
CA TYR A 180 -20.28 -20.19 -14.39
C TYR A 180 -20.81 -20.31 -12.96
N LYS A 181 -21.53 -21.41 -12.71
CA LYS A 181 -21.93 -21.79 -11.36
C LYS A 181 -21.29 -23.13 -11.02
N VAL A 182 -20.48 -23.17 -9.98
CA VAL A 182 -19.90 -24.39 -9.44
C VAL A 182 -20.58 -24.70 -8.12
N CYS A 183 -21.14 -25.89 -8.01
CA CYS A 183 -21.82 -26.38 -6.80
C CYS A 183 -20.91 -27.36 -6.08
N PHE A 184 -20.65 -27.15 -4.81
CA PHE A 184 -19.89 -28.03 -3.94
C PHE A 184 -20.86 -28.72 -2.98
N SER A 185 -20.92 -30.05 -3.01
CA SER A 185 -21.69 -30.85 -2.06
C SER A 185 -20.76 -31.57 -1.12
N PHE A 186 -20.94 -31.34 0.17
CA PHE A 186 -20.12 -31.96 1.23
C PHE A 186 -20.79 -33.20 1.79
N LEU A 187 -20.00 -34.15 2.27
CA LEU A 187 -20.50 -35.35 2.92
C LEU A 187 -21.39 -35.06 4.13
N SER A 188 -21.24 -33.90 4.75
CA SER A 188 -22.12 -33.41 5.83
C SER A 188 -23.51 -32.99 5.37
N GLY A 189 -23.83 -33.08 4.09
CA GLY A 189 -25.10 -32.63 3.49
C GLY A 189 -25.18 -31.13 3.23
N LYS A 190 -24.15 -30.35 3.59
CA LYS A 190 -24.07 -28.92 3.28
C LYS A 190 -23.69 -28.72 1.81
N THR A 191 -24.19 -27.64 1.23
CA THR A 191 -23.85 -27.23 -0.14
C THR A 191 -23.35 -25.77 -0.16
N LYS A 192 -22.45 -25.48 -1.07
CA LYS A 192 -21.94 -24.15 -1.37
C LYS A 192 -21.87 -23.94 -2.86
N ASN A 193 -22.24 -22.76 -3.32
CA ASN A 193 -22.14 -22.39 -4.72
C ASN A 193 -21.17 -21.21 -4.89
N ILE A 194 -20.34 -21.30 -5.91
CA ILE A 194 -19.57 -20.17 -6.43
C ILE A 194 -20.17 -19.80 -7.78
N THR A 195 -20.67 -18.60 -7.90
CA THR A 195 -21.19 -18.06 -9.17
C THR A 195 -20.26 -16.96 -9.65
N LEU A 196 -19.70 -17.15 -10.83
CA LEU A 196 -18.88 -16.13 -11.50
C LEU A 196 -19.80 -15.29 -12.38
N ARG A 197 -19.94 -14.00 -12.07
CA ARG A 197 -20.75 -13.06 -12.85
C ARG A 197 -20.18 -11.64 -12.75
N ASN A 198 -20.25 -10.90 -13.82
CA ASN A 198 -19.82 -9.49 -13.85
C ASN A 198 -18.40 -9.29 -13.26
N LYS A 199 -17.48 -10.17 -13.59
CA LYS A 199 -16.10 -10.18 -13.06
C LYS A 199 -16.00 -10.31 -11.54
N VAL A 200 -16.97 -10.91 -10.88
CA VAL A 200 -17.01 -11.14 -9.43
C VAL A 200 -17.36 -12.59 -9.13
N ALA A 201 -16.72 -13.16 -8.13
CA ALA A 201 -17.10 -14.47 -7.56
C ALA A 201 -18.07 -14.25 -6.39
N VAL A 202 -19.29 -14.76 -6.52
CA VAL A 202 -20.35 -14.64 -5.51
C VAL A 202 -20.54 -15.99 -4.84
N ILE A 203 -20.45 -16.03 -3.51
CA ILE A 203 -20.70 -17.23 -2.70
C ILE A 203 -22.15 -17.24 -2.24
N SER A 204 -22.81 -18.38 -2.37
CA SER A 204 -24.17 -18.56 -1.83
C SER A 204 -24.33 -19.96 -1.24
N ASN A 205 -25.24 -20.07 -0.29
CA ASN A 205 -25.77 -21.34 0.20
C ASN A 205 -26.96 -21.74 -0.69
N ASN A 206 -27.22 -23.01 -0.84
CA ASN A 206 -28.51 -23.49 -1.35
C ASN A 206 -29.52 -23.48 -0.24
#